data_0fc418038fbb4c0506fa576ef0e98bd9
#
_entry.id   0fc418038fbb4c0506fa576ef0e98bd9
#
_cell.length_a   1.000
_cell.length_b   1.000
_cell.length_c   1.000
_cell.angle_alpha   90.00
_cell.angle_beta   90.00
_cell.angle_gamma   90.00
#
_symmetry.space_group_name_H-M   'P 1'
#
loop_
_entity.id
_entity.type
_entity.pdbx_description
1 polymer ?
#
loop_
_entity_poly.entity_id
_entity_poly.type
_entity_poly.pdbx_seq_one_letter_code
_entity_poly.pdbx_strand_id
1 'polypeptide(L)'
;LKELFDDIVKKHPKVLETKRSLYEKHHDAIFVQSSLLLDPRSQIPQTARISRGEIGHIHHDASVHLYFSPADAKILIEKNWAERHRLARTKPFLGRVNMFGVAGTYLMIYGPRDEGELETMRTILKNSVKFMTGIEDL
;
A
#
# COMPACT_ATOMS: atom_id res chain seq x y z
N LEU A 1 15.27 1.93 -4.11
CA LEU A 1 13.85 1.81 -3.76
C LEU A 1 13.08 0.96 -4.78
N LYS A 2 13.22 1.21 -6.09
CA LYS A 2 12.54 0.40 -7.13
C LYS A 2 12.88 -1.09 -7.01
N GLU A 3 14.13 -1.42 -6.83
CA GLU A 3 14.59 -2.81 -6.62
C GLU A 3 13.88 -3.48 -5.44
N LEU A 4 13.65 -2.72 -4.36
CA LEU A 4 12.93 -3.23 -3.18
C LEU A 4 11.49 -3.65 -3.53
N PHE A 5 10.80 -2.86 -4.34
CA PHE A 5 9.45 -3.16 -4.81
C PHE A 5 9.43 -4.36 -5.77
N ASP A 6 10.38 -4.40 -6.71
CA ASP A 6 10.50 -5.50 -7.66
C ASP A 6 10.82 -6.83 -6.93
N ASP A 7 11.69 -6.77 -5.93
CA ASP A 7 12.12 -7.95 -5.15
C ASP A 7 10.99 -8.57 -4.33
N ILE A 8 10.14 -7.74 -3.69
CA ILE A 8 9.04 -8.29 -2.89
C ILE A 8 8.03 -9.02 -3.78
N VAL A 9 7.75 -8.50 -4.97
CA VAL A 9 6.86 -9.17 -5.94
C VAL A 9 7.50 -10.46 -6.45
N LYS A 10 8.79 -10.46 -6.81
CA LYS A 10 9.51 -11.65 -7.26
C LYS A 10 9.57 -12.75 -6.21
N LYS A 11 9.67 -12.41 -4.93
CA LYS A 11 9.68 -13.37 -3.83
C LYS A 11 8.31 -13.99 -3.56
N HIS A 12 7.24 -13.28 -3.86
CA HIS A 12 5.87 -13.69 -3.55
C HIS A 12 4.93 -13.71 -4.77
N PRO A 13 5.30 -14.37 -5.90
CA PRO A 13 4.56 -14.29 -7.16
C PRO A 13 3.15 -14.92 -7.11
N LYS A 14 2.88 -15.76 -6.11
CA LYS A 14 1.55 -16.35 -5.89
C LYS A 14 0.58 -15.39 -5.18
N VAL A 15 1.11 -14.33 -4.59
CA VAL A 15 0.37 -13.40 -3.74
C VAL A 15 0.34 -12.00 -4.34
N LEU A 16 1.43 -11.61 -5.01
CA LEU A 16 1.66 -10.27 -5.54
C LEU A 16 1.83 -10.28 -7.06
N GLU A 17 1.42 -9.21 -7.69
CA GLU A 17 1.65 -8.94 -9.10
C GLU A 17 1.94 -7.45 -9.33
N THR A 18 2.64 -7.12 -10.42
CA THR A 18 2.86 -5.74 -10.84
C THR A 18 1.89 -5.39 -11.96
N LYS A 19 1.21 -4.28 -11.83
CA LYS A 19 0.29 -3.72 -12.83
C LYS A 19 0.44 -2.20 -12.89
N ARG A 20 -0.18 -1.58 -13.88
CA ARG A 20 -0.31 -0.14 -13.96
C ARG A 20 -1.20 0.36 -12.81
N SER A 21 -0.77 1.41 -12.10
CA SER A 21 -1.55 2.01 -11.01
C SER A 21 -2.93 2.45 -11.48
N LEU A 22 -3.93 2.23 -10.65
CA LEU A 22 -5.30 2.67 -10.88
C LEU A 22 -5.48 4.17 -10.60
N TYR A 23 -4.62 4.72 -9.75
CA TYR A 23 -4.66 6.13 -9.32
C TYR A 23 -3.74 7.00 -10.17
N GLU A 24 -2.54 6.49 -10.47
CA GLU A 24 -1.53 7.19 -11.26
C GLU A 24 -1.12 6.36 -12.47
N LYS A 25 -1.86 6.49 -13.55
CA LYS A 25 -1.78 5.69 -14.79
C LYS A 25 -0.39 5.63 -15.46
N HIS A 26 0.57 6.42 -14.99
CA HIS A 26 1.93 6.48 -15.54
C HIS A 26 2.93 5.66 -14.72
N HIS A 27 2.56 5.17 -13.54
CA HIS A 27 3.42 4.39 -12.65
C HIS A 27 2.99 2.93 -12.58
N ASP A 28 3.96 2.03 -12.41
CA ASP A 28 3.69 0.65 -12.05
C ASP A 28 3.46 0.56 -10.53
N ALA A 29 2.55 -0.30 -10.12
CA ALA A 29 2.15 -0.51 -8.74
C ALA A 29 2.17 -1.98 -8.36
N ILE A 30 2.34 -2.26 -7.07
CA ILE A 30 2.16 -3.61 -6.52
C ILE A 30 0.69 -3.83 -6.26
N PHE A 31 0.22 -5.00 -6.65
CA PHE A 31 -1.16 -5.47 -6.42
C PHE A 31 -1.17 -6.81 -5.69
N VAL A 32 -2.22 -7.03 -4.93
CA VAL A 32 -2.64 -8.37 -4.54
C VAL A 32 -3.04 -9.13 -5.80
N GLN A 33 -2.61 -10.40 -5.92
CA GLN A 33 -2.96 -11.24 -7.06
C GLN A 33 -4.47 -11.28 -7.30
N SER A 34 -4.88 -11.10 -8.54
CA SER A 34 -6.29 -11.07 -8.93
C SER A 34 -7.05 -12.34 -8.56
N SER A 35 -6.39 -13.50 -8.61
CA SER A 35 -6.96 -14.77 -8.20
C SER A 35 -7.36 -14.79 -6.72
N LEU A 36 -6.56 -14.18 -5.84
CA LEU A 36 -6.86 -14.07 -4.43
C LEU A 36 -7.95 -13.03 -4.16
N LEU A 37 -7.90 -11.91 -4.87
CA LEU A 37 -8.89 -10.84 -4.71
C LEU A 37 -10.31 -11.29 -5.11
N LEU A 38 -10.42 -12.16 -6.10
CA LEU A 38 -11.70 -12.69 -6.62
C LEU A 38 -12.18 -13.94 -5.88
N ASP A 39 -11.32 -14.63 -5.12
CA ASP A 39 -11.76 -15.81 -4.34
C ASP A 39 -12.54 -15.35 -3.10
N PRO A 40 -13.85 -15.70 -3.00
CA PRO A 40 -14.66 -15.33 -1.85
C PRO A 40 -14.22 -15.99 -0.54
N ARG A 41 -13.40 -17.06 -0.62
CA ARG A 41 -12.85 -17.76 0.55
C ARG A 41 -11.54 -17.15 1.02
N SER A 42 -10.94 -16.24 0.22
CA SER A 42 -9.69 -15.57 0.61
C SER A 42 -9.93 -14.64 1.81
N GLN A 43 -8.97 -14.59 2.70
CA GLN A 43 -8.99 -13.70 3.87
C GLN A 43 -8.45 -12.29 3.55
N ILE A 44 -8.53 -11.89 2.29
CA ILE A 44 -8.07 -10.57 1.85
C ILE A 44 -8.85 -9.46 2.58
N PRO A 45 -8.16 -8.51 3.22
CA PRO A 45 -8.77 -7.41 3.97
C PRO A 45 -9.69 -6.54 3.11
N GLN A 46 -10.71 -5.96 3.75
CA GLN A 46 -11.64 -5.05 3.09
C GLN A 46 -10.93 -3.85 2.43
N THR A 47 -9.84 -3.37 3.03
CA THR A 47 -9.01 -2.29 2.47
C THR A 47 -8.47 -2.66 1.08
N ALA A 48 -7.97 -3.88 0.89
CA ALA A 48 -7.49 -4.34 -0.40
C ALA A 48 -8.63 -4.50 -1.43
N ARG A 49 -9.83 -4.86 -1.00
CA ARG A 49 -11.01 -4.89 -1.87
C ARG A 49 -11.45 -3.49 -2.29
N ILE A 50 -11.41 -2.51 -1.37
CA ILE A 50 -11.70 -1.09 -1.65
C ILE A 50 -10.71 -0.52 -2.67
N SER A 51 -9.41 -0.82 -2.51
CA SER A 51 -8.35 -0.37 -3.44
C SER A 51 -8.30 -1.20 -4.74
N ARG A 52 -9.18 -2.17 -4.92
CA ARG A 52 -9.18 -3.11 -6.05
C ARG A 52 -7.85 -3.86 -6.20
N GLY A 53 -7.23 -4.15 -5.07
CA GLY A 53 -5.98 -4.88 -4.94
C GLY A 53 -4.72 -4.03 -5.01
N GLU A 54 -4.77 -2.76 -5.38
CA GLU A 54 -3.58 -1.91 -5.39
C GLU A 54 -3.07 -1.71 -3.97
N ILE A 55 -1.82 -2.10 -3.72
CA ILE A 55 -1.11 -1.94 -2.45
C ILE A 55 -0.42 -0.58 -2.42
N GLY A 56 0.24 -0.21 -3.53
CA GLY A 56 0.87 1.08 -3.67
C GLY A 56 1.86 1.17 -4.82
N HIS A 57 2.43 2.37 -5.01
CA HIS A 57 3.36 2.70 -6.08
C HIS A 57 4.38 3.75 -5.65
N ILE A 58 5.46 3.86 -6.44
CA ILE A 58 6.57 4.80 -6.23
C ILE A 58 6.41 5.98 -7.19
N HIS A 59 6.65 7.19 -6.69
CA HIS A 59 6.74 8.40 -7.49
C HIS A 59 8.16 8.70 -7.95
N HIS A 60 8.31 9.65 -8.88
CA HIS A 60 9.62 10.08 -9.39
C HIS A 60 10.54 10.70 -8.34
N ASP A 61 9.97 11.33 -7.30
CA ASP A 61 10.69 11.91 -6.17
C ASP A 61 11.02 10.91 -5.07
N ALA A 62 10.83 9.62 -5.34
CA ALA A 62 11.01 8.50 -4.43
C ALA A 62 10.03 8.47 -3.24
N SER A 63 9.02 9.35 -3.18
CA SER A 63 7.91 9.16 -2.26
C SER A 63 7.05 7.96 -2.71
N VAL A 64 6.30 7.40 -1.78
CA VAL A 64 5.55 6.16 -2.03
C VAL A 64 4.13 6.28 -1.49
N HIS A 65 3.15 5.87 -2.25
CA HIS A 65 1.82 5.64 -1.71
C HIS A 65 1.63 4.19 -1.30
N LEU A 66 1.19 3.96 -0.04
CA LEU A 66 0.94 2.63 0.52
C LEU A 66 -0.27 2.62 1.45
N TYR A 67 -0.92 1.46 1.57
CA TYR A 67 -1.98 1.20 2.55
C TYR A 67 -1.42 0.51 3.80
N PHE A 68 -1.99 0.83 4.96
CA PHE A 68 -1.58 0.27 6.26
C PHE A 68 -2.76 -0.12 7.14
N SER A 69 -2.46 -0.88 8.19
CA SER A 69 -3.37 -0.99 9.32
C SER A 69 -3.56 0.39 9.99
N PRO A 70 -4.69 0.64 10.67
CA PRO A 70 -4.86 1.89 11.42
C PRO A 70 -3.76 2.15 12.45
N ALA A 71 -3.24 1.09 13.09
CA ALA A 71 -2.17 1.19 14.08
C ALA A 71 -0.84 1.61 13.44
N ASP A 72 -0.44 0.95 12.34
CA ASP A 72 0.79 1.29 11.62
C ASP A 72 0.71 2.69 11.01
N ALA A 73 -0.44 3.04 10.41
CA ALA A 73 -0.67 4.36 9.86
C ALA A 73 -0.48 5.46 10.92
N LYS A 74 -0.97 5.24 12.15
CA LYS A 74 -0.77 6.15 13.27
C LYS A 74 0.71 6.29 13.61
N ILE A 75 1.43 5.18 13.77
CA ILE A 75 2.87 5.16 14.09
C ILE A 75 3.69 5.90 13.04
N LEU A 76 3.43 5.64 11.75
CA LEU A 76 4.15 6.27 10.64
C LEU A 76 3.96 7.80 10.63
N ILE A 77 2.74 8.27 10.87
CA ILE A 77 2.44 9.71 10.93
C ILE A 77 3.09 10.35 12.17
N GLU A 78 2.96 9.74 13.35
CA GLU A 78 3.55 10.25 14.60
C GLU A 78 5.07 10.30 14.57
N LYS A 79 5.71 9.40 13.83
CA LYS A 79 7.16 9.36 13.63
C LYS A 79 7.66 10.20 12.45
N ASN A 80 6.79 10.96 11.80
CA ASN A 80 7.09 11.79 10.63
C ASN A 80 7.68 11.03 9.43
N TRP A 81 7.29 9.75 9.25
CA TRP A 81 7.60 8.96 8.06
C TRP A 81 6.59 9.17 6.94
N ALA A 82 5.38 9.61 7.29
CA ALA A 82 4.28 9.69 6.37
C ALA A 82 3.29 10.79 6.71
N GLU A 83 2.51 11.14 5.71
CA GLU A 83 1.28 11.92 5.88
C GLU A 83 0.09 11.20 5.23
N ARG A 84 -1.12 11.55 5.66
CA ARG A 84 -2.33 10.98 5.09
C ARG A 84 -2.55 11.51 3.67
N HIS A 85 -2.80 10.61 2.74
CA HIS A 85 -3.15 11.00 1.37
C HIS A 85 -4.40 11.89 1.38
N ARG A 86 -4.37 12.97 0.61
CA ARG A 86 -5.45 13.98 0.57
C ARG A 86 -6.85 13.43 0.24
N LEU A 87 -6.94 12.31 -0.48
CA LEU A 87 -8.20 11.61 -0.80
C LEU A 87 -8.59 10.59 0.26
N ALA A 88 -7.69 10.22 1.18
CA ALA A 88 -7.97 9.29 2.26
C ALA A 88 -8.78 10.00 3.36
N ARG A 89 -10.04 9.61 3.51
CA ARG A 89 -10.96 10.20 4.46
C ARG A 89 -11.22 9.27 5.65
N THR A 90 -11.18 9.84 6.84
CA THR A 90 -11.57 9.16 8.08
C THR A 90 -12.98 9.49 8.52
N LYS A 91 -13.56 10.56 7.96
CA LYS A 91 -14.93 10.99 8.23
C LYS A 91 -15.78 10.89 6.96
N PRO A 92 -17.06 10.52 7.08
CA PRO A 92 -17.96 10.49 5.92
C PRO A 92 -18.07 11.88 5.26
N PHE A 93 -18.07 11.87 3.94
CA PHE A 93 -18.45 13.04 3.15
C PHE A 93 -19.68 12.67 2.31
N LEU A 94 -20.75 13.42 2.42
CA LEU A 94 -22.05 13.08 1.84
C LEU A 94 -22.51 11.64 2.19
N GLY A 95 -22.29 11.22 3.44
CA GLY A 95 -22.65 9.86 3.91
C GLY A 95 -21.75 8.72 3.40
N ARG A 96 -20.67 9.02 2.66
CA ARG A 96 -19.77 8.02 2.11
C ARG A 96 -18.35 8.18 2.65
N VAL A 97 -17.77 7.08 3.10
CA VAL A 97 -16.33 6.90 3.31
C VAL A 97 -15.82 6.16 2.07
N ASN A 98 -14.57 6.36 1.69
CA ASN A 98 -13.95 5.70 0.52
C ASN A 98 -14.57 6.08 -0.85
N MET A 99 -15.05 7.30 -0.98
CA MET A 99 -15.78 7.79 -2.17
C MET A 99 -14.98 7.66 -3.48
N PHE A 100 -13.64 7.61 -3.40
CA PHE A 100 -12.74 7.50 -4.55
C PHE A 100 -12.05 6.13 -4.65
N GLY A 101 -12.57 5.10 -3.95
CA GLY A 101 -11.90 3.81 -3.85
C GLY A 101 -10.60 3.86 -3.02
N VAL A 102 -10.45 4.89 -2.17
CA VAL A 102 -9.29 5.12 -1.32
C VAL A 102 -9.71 4.96 0.14
N ALA A 103 -9.11 4.01 0.84
CA ALA A 103 -9.37 3.80 2.27
C ALA A 103 -8.66 4.86 3.13
N GLY A 104 -9.18 5.09 4.34
CA GLY A 104 -8.67 6.12 5.25
C GLY A 104 -7.23 5.93 5.74
N THR A 105 -6.63 4.78 5.49
CA THR A 105 -5.25 4.43 5.86
C THR A 105 -4.28 4.47 4.67
N TYR A 106 -4.67 5.09 3.57
CA TYR A 106 -3.77 5.37 2.44
C TYR A 106 -2.86 6.54 2.79
N LEU A 107 -1.56 6.28 2.80
CA LEU A 107 -0.55 7.26 3.20
C LEU A 107 0.38 7.60 2.03
N MET A 108 0.95 8.79 2.07
CA MET A 108 2.15 9.16 1.34
C MET A 108 3.33 9.00 2.30
N ILE A 109 4.25 8.11 1.98
CA ILE A 109 5.48 7.85 2.71
C ILE A 109 6.58 8.69 2.07
N TYR A 110 7.37 9.38 2.86
CA TYR A 110 8.51 10.16 2.37
C TYR A 110 9.62 9.25 1.84
N GLY A 111 10.26 9.65 0.75
CA GLY A 111 11.34 8.90 0.15
C GLY A 111 12.55 8.76 1.09
N PRO A 112 13.24 7.61 1.06
CA PRO A 112 14.45 7.41 1.88
C PRO A 112 15.59 8.31 1.39
N ARG A 113 16.32 8.91 2.33
CA ARG A 113 17.42 9.86 2.09
C ARG A 113 18.80 9.18 2.11
N ASP A 114 18.87 7.99 2.70
CA ASP A 114 20.09 7.20 2.84
C ASP A 114 19.79 5.69 2.91
N GLU A 115 20.83 4.87 3.05
CA GLU A 115 20.70 3.41 3.11
C GLU A 115 20.00 2.94 4.41
N GLY A 116 20.18 3.63 5.53
CA GLY A 116 19.51 3.32 6.79
C GLY A 116 18.00 3.54 6.69
N GLU A 117 17.60 4.63 6.03
CA GLU A 117 16.19 4.90 5.74
C GLU A 117 15.62 3.95 4.69
N LEU A 118 16.44 3.48 3.73
CA LEU A 118 16.01 2.46 2.78
C LEU A 118 15.68 1.12 3.49
N GLU A 119 16.44 0.75 4.53
CA GLU A 119 16.12 -0.44 5.33
C GLU A 119 14.84 -0.26 6.16
N THR A 120 14.61 0.95 6.66
CA THR A 120 13.32 1.29 7.28
C THR A 120 12.18 1.20 6.28
N MET A 121 12.38 1.68 5.04
CA MET A 121 11.40 1.56 3.97
C MET A 121 11.09 0.10 3.60
N ARG A 122 12.09 -0.79 3.68
CA ARG A 122 11.88 -2.24 3.52
C ARG A 122 10.88 -2.78 4.54
N THR A 123 11.03 -2.38 5.81
CA THR A 123 10.11 -2.76 6.88
C THR A 123 8.71 -2.17 6.66
N ILE A 124 8.63 -0.92 6.27
CA ILE A 124 7.37 -0.22 5.96
C ILE A 124 6.64 -0.93 4.83
N LEU A 125 7.32 -1.21 3.71
CA LEU A 125 6.74 -1.92 2.57
C LEU A 125 6.26 -3.32 2.95
N LYS A 126 7.07 -4.07 3.70
CA LYS A 126 6.71 -5.42 4.17
C LYS A 126 5.43 -5.40 5.01
N ASN A 127 5.30 -4.48 5.94
CA ASN A 127 4.09 -4.35 6.77
C ASN A 127 2.86 -3.94 5.96
N SER A 128 3.01 -3.06 4.99
CA SER A 128 1.95 -2.72 4.04
C SER A 128 1.46 -3.95 3.28
N VAL A 129 2.39 -4.74 2.73
CA VAL A 129 2.06 -5.96 2.00
C VAL A 129 1.37 -6.99 2.89
N LYS A 130 1.87 -7.25 4.10
CA LYS A 130 1.22 -8.12 5.10
C LYS A 130 -0.21 -7.69 5.38
N PHE A 131 -0.40 -6.41 5.67
CA PHE A 131 -1.72 -5.87 5.92
C PHE A 131 -2.66 -6.04 4.72
N MET A 132 -2.20 -5.76 3.51
CA MET A 132 -3.05 -5.79 2.31
C MET A 132 -3.33 -7.21 1.79
N THR A 133 -2.48 -8.17 2.13
CA THR A 133 -2.67 -9.58 1.75
C THR A 133 -3.32 -10.42 2.84
N GLY A 134 -3.26 -9.97 4.10
CA GLY A 134 -3.67 -10.76 5.27
C GLY A 134 -2.73 -11.93 5.58
N ILE A 135 -1.49 -11.95 5.01
CA ILE A 135 -0.51 -13.01 5.19
C ILE A 135 0.62 -12.51 6.10
N GLU A 136 0.76 -13.11 7.27
CA GLU A 136 1.75 -12.69 8.27
C GLU A 136 3.18 -13.13 7.93
N ASP A 137 3.32 -14.30 7.33
CA ASP A 137 4.63 -14.92 7.02
C ASP A 137 5.07 -14.63 5.57
N LEU A 138 5.25 -13.34 5.27
CA LEU A 138 5.75 -12.83 3.97
C LEU A 138 7.21 -12.42 4.05
#